data_571da51a28a59973cf454974ab8c7d3f
#
_entry.id   571da51a28a59973cf454974ab8c7d3f
#
_cell.length_a   1.000
_cell.length_b   1.000
_cell.length_c   1.000
_cell.angle_alpha   90.00
_cell.angle_beta   90.00
_cell.angle_gamma   90.00
#
_symmetry.space_group_name_H-M   'P 1'
#
loop_
_entity.id
_entity.type
_entity.pdbx_description
1 polymer ?
#
loop_
_entity_poly.entity_id
_entity_poly.type
_entity_poly.pdbx_seq_one_letter_code
_entity_poly.pdbx_strand_id
1 'polypeptide(L)'
;KDFQIKHMGHRIELGEVEAACQALEGISRVCCIYDEPNTKIIAFYVGELESKAIIQGMGEKLPRFMIPNVFQKVDAMPLTKNGKIDRKALMASYEERK
;
A
#
# COMPACT_ATOMS: atom_id res chain seq x y z
N LYS A 1 -3.32 13.89 -3.96
CA LYS A 1 -3.36 14.41 -3.09
C LYS A 1 -4.40 14.07 -2.25
N ASP A 2 -5.34 13.71 -2.64
CA ASP A 2 -6.36 13.44 -1.82
C ASP A 2 -6.56 12.02 -1.60
N PHE A 3 -5.58 11.33 -1.14
CA PHE A 3 -5.69 9.94 -0.80
C PHE A 3 -5.92 9.77 0.68
N GLN A 4 -6.72 10.66 1.24
CA GLN A 4 -7.08 10.53 2.65
C GLN A 4 -8.24 9.58 2.79
N ILE A 5 -8.16 8.72 3.80
CA ILE A 5 -9.22 7.77 4.10
C ILE A 5 -9.56 7.84 5.56
N LYS A 6 -10.67 7.25 5.92
CA LYS A 6 -11.07 7.16 7.31
C LYS A 6 -11.08 5.67 7.65
N HIS A 7 -10.09 5.25 8.40
CA HIS A 7 -9.89 3.84 8.71
C HIS A 7 -10.01 3.64 10.20
N MET A 8 -11.00 2.88 10.63
CA MET A 8 -11.21 2.57 12.03
C MET A 8 -11.25 3.82 12.89
N GLY A 9 -11.90 4.87 12.39
CA GLY A 9 -12.04 6.10 13.14
C GLY A 9 -10.87 7.05 13.02
N HIS A 10 -9.83 6.67 12.31
CA HIS A 10 -8.64 7.50 12.15
C HIS A 10 -8.53 8.03 10.75
N ARG A 11 -8.15 9.29 10.65
CA ARG A 11 -7.93 9.89 9.36
C ARG A 11 -6.51 9.59 8.92
N ILE A 12 -6.38 8.88 7.81
CA ILE A 12 -5.07 8.43 7.33
C ILE A 12 -4.86 8.93 5.92
N GLU A 13 -3.65 9.41 5.66
CA GLU A 13 -3.29 9.80 4.32
C GLU A 13 -2.47 8.67 3.71
N LEU A 14 -3.00 8.05 2.66
CA LEU A 14 -2.33 6.91 2.05
C LEU A 14 -0.95 7.28 1.52
N GLY A 15 -0.78 8.54 1.11
CA GLY A 15 0.53 8.97 0.64
C GLY A 15 1.60 8.88 1.71
N GLU A 16 1.23 9.14 2.96
CA GLU A 16 2.18 9.01 4.06
C GLU A 16 2.55 7.55 4.29
N VAL A 17 1.56 6.66 4.17
CA VAL A 17 1.81 5.24 4.32
C VAL A 17 2.75 4.76 3.23
N GLU A 18 2.50 5.22 1.99
CA GLU A 18 3.36 4.85 0.88
C GLU A 18 4.78 5.35 1.08
N ALA A 19 4.92 6.58 1.55
CA ALA A 19 6.24 7.16 1.74
C ALA A 19 7.05 6.40 2.78
N ALA A 20 6.40 6.00 3.86
CA ALA A 20 7.08 5.24 4.90
C ALA A 20 7.53 3.88 4.39
N CYS A 21 6.69 3.24 3.58
CA CYS A 21 7.05 1.95 3.02
C CYS A 21 8.15 2.10 1.98
N GLN A 22 8.04 3.12 1.14
CA GLN A 22 9.01 3.36 0.09
C GLN A 22 10.40 3.67 0.66
N ALA A 23 10.45 4.20 1.85
CA ALA A 23 11.71 4.56 2.48
C ALA A 23 12.50 3.33 2.96
N LEU A 24 11.85 2.18 3.02
CA LEU A 24 12.54 0.98 3.48
C LEU A 24 13.48 0.47 2.40
N GLU A 25 14.64 0.03 2.84
CA GLU A 25 15.60 -0.53 1.92
C GLU A 25 15.06 -1.84 1.39
N GLY A 26 15.14 -2.05 0.09
CA GLY A 26 14.61 -3.25 -0.53
C GLY A 26 13.26 -3.06 -1.18
N ILE A 27 12.68 -1.86 -1.06
CA ILE A 27 11.41 -1.54 -1.70
C ILE A 27 11.68 -0.59 -2.86
N SER A 28 11.31 -1.01 -4.06
CA SER A 28 11.47 -0.17 -5.25
C SER A 28 10.28 0.75 -5.45
N ARG A 29 9.10 0.20 -5.32
CA ARG A 29 7.88 0.95 -5.53
C ARG A 29 6.80 0.44 -4.61
N VAL A 30 5.85 1.30 -4.29
CA VAL A 30 4.73 0.90 -3.47
C VAL A 30 3.51 1.74 -3.85
N CYS A 31 2.35 1.14 -3.78
CA CYS A 31 1.09 1.82 -4.01
C CYS A 31 0.09 1.29 -3.00
N CYS A 32 -0.49 2.17 -2.21
CA CYS A 32 -1.47 1.77 -1.22
C CYS A 32 -2.87 2.11 -1.69
N ILE A 33 -3.77 1.17 -1.49
CA ILE A 33 -5.17 1.32 -1.87
C ILE A 33 -6.02 0.93 -0.67
N TYR A 34 -7.17 1.56 -0.52
CA TYR A 34 -8.06 1.27 0.59
C TYR A 34 -9.26 0.47 0.10
N ASP A 35 -9.46 -0.68 0.72
CA ASP A 35 -10.63 -1.52 0.45
C ASP A 35 -11.68 -1.16 1.49
N GLU A 36 -12.50 -0.18 1.16
CA GLU A 36 -13.46 0.36 2.11
C GLU A 36 -14.45 -0.68 2.63
N PRO A 37 -15.08 -1.48 1.78
CA PRO A 37 -16.04 -2.47 2.28
C PRO A 37 -15.45 -3.43 3.30
N ASN A 38 -14.19 -3.76 3.16
CA ASN A 38 -13.53 -4.69 4.07
C ASN A 38 -12.67 -3.99 5.10
N THR A 39 -12.60 -2.68 5.06
CA THR A 39 -11.85 -1.87 6.00
C THR A 39 -10.40 -2.32 6.07
N LYS A 40 -9.75 -2.37 4.90
CA LYS A 40 -8.36 -2.81 4.82
C LYS A 40 -7.54 -1.91 3.94
N ILE A 41 -6.32 -1.64 4.39
CA ILE A 41 -5.33 -0.94 3.58
C ILE A 41 -4.48 -2.00 2.91
N ILE A 42 -4.39 -1.94 1.59
CA ILE A 42 -3.60 -2.90 0.82
C ILE A 42 -2.40 -2.19 0.23
N ALA A 43 -1.22 -2.74 0.48
CA ALA A 43 0.01 -2.20 -0.08
C ALA A 43 0.53 -3.14 -1.15
N PHE A 44 0.54 -2.65 -2.39
CA PHE A 44 1.15 -3.38 -3.48
C PHE A 44 2.57 -2.86 -3.62
N TYR A 45 3.53 -3.76 -3.69
CA TYR A 45 4.91 -3.30 -3.72
C TYR A 45 5.78 -4.15 -4.62
N VAL A 46 6.82 -3.50 -5.13
CA VAL A 46 7.86 -4.15 -5.90
C VAL A 46 9.11 -4.07 -5.05
N GLY A 47 9.73 -5.20 -4.77
CA GLY A 47 10.92 -5.19 -3.96
C GLY A 47 11.28 -6.58 -3.48
N GLU A 48 12.34 -6.63 -2.70
CA GLU A 48 12.88 -7.90 -2.22
C GLU A 48 12.40 -8.24 -0.81
N LEU A 49 11.79 -7.30 -0.12
CA LEU A 49 11.40 -7.54 1.25
C LEU A 49 10.15 -8.38 1.35
N GLU A 50 10.04 -9.14 2.42
CA GLU A 50 8.83 -9.86 2.72
C GLU A 50 7.93 -9.00 3.58
N SER A 51 6.64 -9.31 3.58
CA SER A 51 5.69 -8.49 4.31
C SER A 51 6.05 -8.36 5.79
N LYS A 52 6.59 -9.41 6.37
CA LYS A 52 6.98 -9.37 7.76
C LYS A 52 8.02 -8.29 8.04
N ALA A 53 9.02 -8.20 7.18
CA ALA A 53 10.07 -7.19 7.35
C ALA A 53 9.51 -5.79 7.11
N ILE A 54 8.59 -5.65 6.18
CA ILE A 54 7.98 -4.37 5.90
C ILE A 54 7.18 -3.89 7.10
N ILE A 55 6.38 -4.79 7.67
CA ILE A 55 5.57 -4.43 8.82
C ILE A 55 6.45 -3.98 9.98
N GLN A 56 7.53 -4.69 10.20
CA GLN A 56 8.43 -4.34 11.28
C GLN A 56 9.07 -2.98 11.06
N GLY A 57 9.53 -2.72 9.83
CA GLY A 57 10.15 -1.44 9.52
C GLY A 57 9.19 -0.28 9.62
N MET A 58 7.96 -0.48 9.13
CA MET A 58 6.97 0.58 9.19
C MET A 58 6.51 0.83 10.63
N GLY A 59 6.48 -0.23 11.44
CA GLY A 59 6.05 -0.08 12.81
C GLY A 59 6.96 0.80 13.63
N GLU A 60 8.18 1.01 13.18
CA GLU A 60 9.10 1.90 13.86
C GLU A 60 8.84 3.36 13.51
N LYS A 61 8.09 3.61 12.45
CA LYS A 61 7.84 4.97 11.97
C LYS A 61 6.40 5.41 12.10
N LEU A 62 5.47 4.49 12.03
CA LEU A 62 4.05 4.82 11.99
C LEU A 62 3.29 4.14 13.12
N PRO A 63 2.17 4.74 13.54
CA PRO A 63 1.30 4.07 14.48
C PRO A 63 0.67 2.84 13.82
N ARG A 64 0.25 1.93 14.64
CA ARG A 64 -0.27 0.66 14.17
C ARG A 64 -1.43 0.80 13.22
N PHE A 65 -2.32 1.75 13.46
CA PHE A 65 -3.49 1.90 12.61
C PHE A 65 -3.16 2.39 11.21
N MET A 66 -1.94 2.86 10.98
CA MET A 66 -1.53 3.29 9.65
C MET A 66 -0.79 2.21 8.88
N ILE A 67 -0.52 1.07 9.49
CA ILE A 67 0.20 0.02 8.80
C ILE A 67 -0.78 -0.80 7.95
N PRO A 68 -0.45 -1.06 6.68
CA PRO A 68 -1.36 -1.81 5.82
C PRO A 68 -1.71 -3.18 6.38
N ASN A 69 -2.93 -3.61 6.11
CA ASN A 69 -3.41 -4.91 6.56
C ASN A 69 -2.97 -6.02 5.62
N VAL A 70 -2.81 -5.70 4.34
CA VAL A 70 -2.45 -6.67 3.33
C VAL A 70 -1.27 -6.14 2.55
N PHE A 71 -0.28 -6.99 2.35
CA PHE A 71 0.87 -6.66 1.52
C PHE A 71 0.90 -7.62 0.35
N GLN A 72 0.93 -7.07 -0.85
CA GLN A 72 0.92 -7.88 -2.04
C GLN A 72 2.12 -7.54 -2.91
N LYS A 73 3.01 -8.49 -3.05
CA LYS A 73 4.21 -8.28 -3.87
C LYS A 73 3.85 -8.44 -5.33
N VAL A 74 4.31 -7.52 -6.16
CA VAL A 74 4.08 -7.58 -7.59
C VAL A 74 5.40 -7.44 -8.30
N ASP A 75 5.47 -7.97 -9.52
CA ASP A 75 6.70 -7.89 -10.29
C ASP A 75 6.93 -6.49 -10.84
N ALA A 76 5.85 -5.81 -11.17
CA ALA A 76 5.93 -4.46 -11.70
C ALA A 76 4.59 -3.79 -11.49
N MET A 77 4.61 -2.47 -11.39
CA MET A 77 3.37 -1.73 -11.24
C MET A 77 2.72 -1.53 -12.60
N PRO A 78 1.41 -1.79 -12.71
CA PRO A 78 0.71 -1.47 -13.95
C PRO A 78 0.63 0.04 -14.11
N LEU A 79 0.78 0.50 -15.33
CA LEU A 79 0.79 1.93 -15.59
C LEU A 79 -0.34 2.29 -16.55
N THR A 80 -0.88 3.49 -16.36
CA THR A 80 -1.87 4.02 -17.28
C THR A 80 -1.16 4.55 -18.53
N LYS A 81 -1.96 5.01 -19.49
CA LYS A 81 -1.40 5.58 -20.69
C LYS A 81 -0.49 6.76 -20.38
N ASN A 82 -0.77 7.46 -19.30
CA ASN A 82 0.01 8.64 -18.94
C ASN A 82 1.21 8.32 -18.08
N GLY A 83 1.49 7.05 -17.87
CA GLY A 83 2.65 6.65 -17.09
C GLY A 83 2.44 6.67 -15.60
N LYS A 84 1.21 6.80 -15.14
CA LYS A 84 0.91 6.78 -13.71
C LYS A 84 0.49 5.39 -13.28
N ILE A 85 0.67 5.10 -12.00
CA ILE A 85 0.29 3.80 -11.48
C ILE A 85 -1.22 3.60 -11.67
N ASP A 86 -1.58 2.47 -12.25
CA ASP A 86 -2.98 2.15 -12.51
C ASP A 86 -3.58 1.49 -11.28
N ARG A 87 -4.17 2.30 -10.41
CA ARG A 87 -4.72 1.78 -9.18
C ARG A 87 -5.93 0.89 -9.40
N LYS A 88 -6.66 1.13 -10.47
CA LYS A 88 -7.81 0.29 -10.79
C LYS A 88 -7.37 -1.11 -11.14
N ALA A 89 -6.28 -1.23 -11.90
CA ALA A 89 -5.77 -2.54 -12.26
C ALA A 89 -5.28 -3.29 -11.03
N LEU A 90 -4.66 -2.58 -10.09
CA LEU A 90 -4.19 -3.21 -8.87
C LEU A 90 -5.36 -3.70 -8.03
N MET A 91 -6.39 -2.88 -7.89
CA MET A 91 -7.55 -3.27 -7.11
C MET A 91 -8.26 -4.46 -7.74
N ALA A 92 -8.35 -4.49 -9.07
CA ALA A 92 -8.97 -5.62 -9.76
C ALA A 92 -8.19 -6.89 -9.50
N SER A 93 -6.87 -6.80 -9.51
CA SER A 93 -6.03 -7.95 -9.24
C SER A 93 -6.25 -8.46 -7.82
N TYR A 94 -6.35 -7.54 -6.87
CA TYR A 94 -6.60 -7.90 -5.48
C TYR A 94 -7.95 -8.59 -5.33
N GLU A 95 -8.96 -8.06 -6.02
CA GLU A 95 -10.31 -8.63 -5.91
C GLU A 95 -10.35 -10.05 -6.45
N GLU A 96 -9.56 -10.32 -7.49
CA GLU A 96 -9.53 -11.66 -8.05
C GLU A 96 -8.91 -12.67 -7.10
N ARG A 97 -8.02 -12.21 -6.23
CA ARG A 97 -7.33 -13.11 -5.32
C ARG A 97 -8.03 -13.30 -4.00
N LYS A 98 -9.07 -12.52 -3.75
CA LYS A 98 -9.83 -12.67 -2.53
C LYS A 98 -10.61 -14.00 -2.48
#